data_43f77552248b4c95313547ad7a7971b8
#
_entry.id   43f77552248b4c95313547ad7a7971b8
#
_cell.length_a   1.000
_cell.length_b   1.000
_cell.length_c   1.000
_cell.angle_alpha   90.00
_cell.angle_beta   90.00
_cell.angle_gamma   90.00
#
_symmetry.space_group_name_H-M   'P 1'
#
loop_
_entity.id
_entity.type
_entity.pdbx_description
1 polymer ?
#
loop_
_entity_poly.entity_id
_entity_poly.type
_entity_poly.pdbx_seq_one_letter_code
_entity_poly.pdbx_strand_id
1 'polypeptide(L)'
;MTDVATRGAREGAGGTTQHVVPWTDRALPWAVGLAALYPAGLVLRGALARPADFLKNVLEGVSLGGVYALIALGYTMVYGVLGLINFAHSDVFMVGAYVGIFAAAFFGVVATSTEGASLPVVVACLAAAMAFCALLGVVLERFAYRPVRRAPKLTPLVTAIGVSMLLQNVGILLFSATPR
;
A
#
# COMPACT_ATOMS: atom_id res chain seq x y z
N MET A 1 -13.91 -24.73 64.03
CA MET A 1 -13.98 -26.03 63.39
C MET A 1 -14.61 -25.88 61.98
N THR A 2 -14.23 -24.83 61.21
CA THR A 2 -14.84 -24.46 59.93
C THR A 2 -13.81 -24.02 58.87
N ASP A 3 -12.51 -24.36 59.06
CA ASP A 3 -11.45 -23.84 58.17
C ASP A 3 -10.69 -24.93 57.39
N VAL A 4 -11.16 -26.18 57.41
CA VAL A 4 -10.55 -27.31 56.68
C VAL A 4 -11.30 -27.65 55.40
N ALA A 5 -12.55 -27.21 55.23
CA ALA A 5 -13.39 -27.55 54.08
C ALA A 5 -13.16 -26.70 52.84
N THR A 6 -12.46 -25.56 52.93
CA THR A 6 -12.27 -24.65 51.81
C THR A 6 -10.92 -24.77 51.08
N ARG A 7 -10.01 -25.63 51.61
CA ARG A 7 -8.71 -25.86 51.00
C ARG A 7 -8.69 -26.97 49.93
N GLY A 8 -9.65 -27.89 49.96
CA GLY A 8 -9.73 -29.02 49.04
C GLY A 8 -10.33 -28.73 47.66
N ALA A 9 -10.94 -27.53 47.47
CA ALA A 9 -11.67 -27.22 46.23
C ALA A 9 -10.86 -26.40 45.19
N ARG A 10 -9.59 -26.08 45.49
CA ARG A 10 -8.74 -25.27 44.58
C ARG A 10 -7.64 -26.04 43.87
N GLU A 11 -7.42 -27.31 44.18
CA GLU A 11 -6.35 -28.12 43.55
C GLU A 11 -6.80 -29.01 42.38
N GLY A 12 -8.08 -28.95 41.98
CA GLY A 12 -8.63 -29.78 40.91
C GLY A 12 -8.81 -29.12 39.54
N ALA A 13 -8.39 -27.83 39.36
CA ALA A 13 -8.62 -27.10 38.10
C ALA A 13 -7.35 -26.89 37.28
N GLY A 14 -6.31 -27.70 37.49
CA GLY A 14 -5.15 -27.78 36.59
C GLY A 14 -5.41 -28.71 35.41
N GLY A 15 -6.57 -28.56 34.75
CA GLY A 15 -6.79 -29.16 33.44
C GLY A 15 -5.83 -28.57 32.45
N THR A 16 -4.70 -29.27 32.18
CA THR A 16 -3.91 -29.05 30.98
C THR A 16 -4.86 -29.13 29.78
N THR A 17 -5.29 -27.98 29.28
CA THR A 17 -5.88 -27.90 27.94
C THR A 17 -4.81 -28.44 27.01
N GLN A 18 -4.84 -29.71 26.71
CA GLN A 18 -4.13 -30.27 25.58
C GLN A 18 -4.69 -29.50 24.39
N HIS A 19 -3.90 -28.51 23.88
CA HIS A 19 -4.11 -27.96 22.57
C HIS A 19 -3.98 -29.12 21.59
N VAL A 20 -5.12 -29.75 21.31
CA VAL A 20 -5.24 -30.69 20.19
C VAL A 20 -4.99 -29.83 18.97
N VAL A 21 -3.75 -29.84 18.50
CA VAL A 21 -3.37 -29.16 17.25
C VAL A 21 -4.21 -29.84 16.17
N PRO A 22 -5.21 -29.14 15.61
CA PRO A 22 -6.10 -29.77 14.66
C PRO A 22 -5.24 -30.30 13.49
N TRP A 23 -5.62 -31.44 12.92
CA TRP A 23 -4.95 -32.05 11.77
C TRP A 23 -4.74 -31.08 10.60
N THR A 24 -5.56 -30.00 10.53
CA THR A 24 -5.43 -28.88 9.62
C THR A 24 -4.05 -28.20 9.70
N ASP A 25 -3.43 -28.12 10.89
CA ASP A 25 -2.13 -27.46 11.06
C ASP A 25 -0.99 -28.29 10.47
N ARG A 26 -1.18 -29.60 10.35
CA ARG A 26 -0.22 -30.50 9.70
C ARG A 26 -0.43 -30.56 8.19
N ALA A 27 -1.68 -30.46 7.73
CA ALA A 27 -2.00 -30.50 6.30
C ALA A 27 -1.81 -29.14 5.60
N LEU A 28 -1.97 -28.02 6.34
CA LEU A 28 -1.89 -26.67 5.79
C LEU A 28 -0.57 -26.39 5.07
N PRO A 29 0.63 -26.68 5.62
CA PRO A 29 1.88 -26.41 4.92
C PRO A 29 2.02 -27.20 3.62
N TRP A 30 1.55 -28.45 3.59
CA TRP A 30 1.54 -29.26 2.39
C TRP A 30 0.55 -28.78 1.35
N ALA A 31 -0.65 -28.38 1.78
CA ALA A 31 -1.67 -27.80 0.91
C ALA A 31 -1.20 -26.48 0.28
N VAL A 32 -0.56 -25.62 1.07
CA VAL A 32 0.04 -24.36 0.58
C VAL A 32 1.20 -24.65 -0.37
N GLY A 33 2.06 -25.63 -0.04
CA GLY A 33 3.15 -26.06 -0.93
C GLY A 33 2.64 -26.58 -2.29
N LEU A 34 1.65 -27.45 -2.28
CA LEU A 34 1.02 -27.97 -3.50
C LEU A 34 0.31 -26.86 -4.30
N ALA A 35 -0.39 -25.96 -3.61
CA ALA A 35 -1.04 -24.80 -4.25
C ALA A 35 -0.03 -23.84 -4.89
N ALA A 36 1.20 -23.74 -4.35
CA ALA A 36 2.27 -22.92 -4.90
C ALA A 36 2.97 -23.60 -6.11
N LEU A 37 2.97 -24.93 -6.19
CA LEU A 37 3.59 -25.65 -7.32
C LEU A 37 2.90 -25.37 -8.65
N TYR A 38 1.57 -25.21 -8.65
CA TYR A 38 0.82 -24.93 -9.87
C TYR A 38 1.22 -23.61 -10.53
N PRO A 39 1.18 -22.44 -9.84
CA PRO A 39 1.64 -21.18 -10.43
C PRO A 39 3.14 -21.20 -10.74
N ALA A 40 3.98 -21.85 -9.93
CA ALA A 40 5.40 -22.01 -10.22
C ALA A 40 5.63 -22.78 -11.52
N GLY A 41 4.88 -23.85 -11.75
CA GLY A 41 4.92 -24.62 -13.01
C GLY A 41 4.47 -23.80 -14.22
N LEU A 42 3.44 -22.96 -14.07
CA LEU A 42 2.99 -22.04 -15.13
C LEU A 42 4.06 -20.99 -15.46
N VAL A 43 4.69 -20.41 -14.44
CA VAL A 43 5.79 -19.45 -14.61
C VAL A 43 6.97 -20.09 -15.34
N LEU A 44 7.39 -21.28 -14.92
CA LEU A 44 8.49 -22.02 -15.55
C LEU A 44 8.17 -22.37 -17.00
N ARG A 45 6.95 -22.84 -17.27
CA ARG A 45 6.50 -23.17 -18.63
C ARG A 45 6.48 -21.91 -19.52
N GLY A 46 6.01 -20.77 -19.00
CA GLY A 46 6.03 -19.48 -19.70
C GLY A 46 7.44 -19.02 -20.01
N ALA A 47 8.37 -19.13 -19.05
CA ALA A 47 9.78 -18.79 -19.22
C ALA A 47 10.47 -19.62 -20.32
N LEU A 48 10.16 -20.91 -20.38
CA LEU A 48 10.74 -21.83 -21.38
C LEU A 48 10.12 -21.70 -22.77
N ALA A 49 8.78 -21.47 -22.82
CA ALA A 49 8.06 -21.39 -24.10
C ALA A 49 8.25 -20.04 -24.81
N ARG A 50 8.35 -18.92 -24.05
CA ARG A 50 8.47 -17.55 -24.59
C ARG A 50 9.39 -16.70 -23.73
N PRO A 51 10.71 -16.87 -23.83
CA PRO A 51 11.66 -16.19 -22.94
C PRO A 51 11.64 -14.67 -23.07
N ALA A 52 11.37 -14.12 -24.26
CA ALA A 52 11.28 -12.67 -24.47
C ALA A 52 10.05 -12.06 -23.76
N ASP A 53 8.89 -12.71 -23.88
CA ASP A 53 7.67 -12.27 -23.20
C ASP A 53 7.81 -12.42 -21.67
N PHE A 54 8.47 -13.48 -21.22
CA PHE A 54 8.76 -13.69 -19.81
C PHE A 54 9.65 -12.59 -19.24
N LEU A 55 10.74 -12.23 -19.93
CA LEU A 55 11.63 -11.15 -19.49
C LEU A 55 10.89 -9.81 -19.42
N LYS A 56 10.06 -9.51 -20.43
CA LYS A 56 9.22 -8.31 -20.44
C LYS A 56 8.30 -8.27 -19.23
N ASN A 57 7.57 -9.35 -18.94
CA ASN A 57 6.67 -9.45 -17.80
C ASN A 57 7.41 -9.31 -16.46
N VAL A 58 8.64 -9.84 -16.36
CA VAL A 58 9.48 -9.67 -15.17
C VAL A 58 9.86 -8.20 -14.98
N LEU A 59 10.28 -7.52 -16.04
CA LEU A 59 10.63 -6.09 -15.97
C LEU A 59 9.42 -5.22 -15.60
N GLU A 60 8.26 -5.50 -16.18
CA GLU A 60 7.00 -4.82 -15.83
C GLU A 60 6.62 -5.11 -14.36
N GLY A 61 6.76 -6.35 -13.91
CA GLY A 61 6.52 -6.74 -12.52
C GLY A 61 7.46 -6.07 -11.53
N VAL A 62 8.75 -5.94 -11.84
CA VAL A 62 9.73 -5.22 -11.03
C VAL A 62 9.40 -3.73 -10.97
N SER A 63 9.03 -3.12 -12.10
CA SER A 63 8.60 -1.72 -12.15
C SER A 63 7.38 -1.48 -11.25
N LEU A 64 6.35 -2.29 -11.39
CA LEU A 64 5.14 -2.19 -10.59
C LEU A 64 5.43 -2.46 -9.11
N GLY A 65 6.24 -3.47 -8.80
CA GLY A 65 6.71 -3.77 -7.44
C GLY A 65 7.49 -2.62 -6.82
N GLY A 66 8.31 -1.92 -7.61
CA GLY A 66 9.02 -0.71 -7.19
C GLY A 66 8.07 0.41 -6.76
N VAL A 67 6.99 0.64 -7.51
CA VAL A 67 5.94 1.61 -7.14
C VAL A 67 5.29 1.25 -5.81
N TYR A 68 4.89 -0.01 -5.63
CA TYR A 68 4.32 -0.47 -4.35
C TYR A 68 5.31 -0.36 -3.19
N ALA A 69 6.59 -0.64 -3.42
CA ALA A 69 7.64 -0.49 -2.41
C ALA A 69 7.78 0.97 -1.97
N LEU A 70 7.77 1.93 -2.90
CA LEU A 70 7.83 3.36 -2.57
C LEU A 70 6.61 3.82 -1.76
N ILE A 71 5.41 3.36 -2.13
CA ILE A 71 4.18 3.66 -1.37
C ILE A 71 4.30 3.08 0.05
N ALA A 72 4.73 1.83 0.19
CA ALA A 72 4.91 1.17 1.48
C ALA A 72 5.94 1.89 2.37
N LEU A 73 7.07 2.32 1.80
CA LEU A 73 8.07 3.13 2.49
C LEU A 73 7.47 4.46 2.98
N GLY A 74 6.70 5.15 2.13
CA GLY A 74 6.01 6.37 2.51
C GLY A 74 5.04 6.18 3.67
N TYR A 75 4.24 5.12 3.66
CA TYR A 75 3.38 4.74 4.79
C TYR A 75 4.17 4.49 6.07
N THR A 76 5.27 3.74 5.96
CA THR A 76 6.11 3.40 7.12
C THR A 76 6.74 4.64 7.74
N MET A 77 7.25 5.56 6.92
CA MET A 77 7.84 6.83 7.39
C MET A 77 6.79 7.70 8.11
N VAL A 78 5.62 7.87 7.53
CA VAL A 78 4.54 8.66 8.12
C VAL A 78 4.05 8.02 9.41
N TYR A 79 3.86 6.70 9.44
CA TYR A 79 3.50 5.96 10.65
C TYR A 79 4.56 6.10 11.74
N GLY A 80 5.85 6.02 11.39
CA GLY A 80 6.95 6.17 12.34
C GLY A 80 6.99 7.53 13.03
N VAL A 81 6.58 8.61 12.34
CA VAL A 81 6.56 9.97 12.87
C VAL A 81 5.25 10.30 13.61
N LEU A 82 4.11 9.92 13.05
CA LEU A 82 2.79 10.31 13.57
C LEU A 82 2.20 9.25 14.51
N GLY A 83 2.65 8.00 14.47
CA GLY A 83 2.06 6.88 15.19
C GLY A 83 0.64 6.51 14.71
N LEU A 84 0.24 6.99 13.53
CA LEU A 84 -1.08 6.84 12.93
C LEU A 84 -0.95 6.47 11.45
N ILE A 85 -1.87 5.64 10.96
CA ILE A 85 -1.95 5.32 9.53
C ILE A 85 -2.59 6.51 8.81
N ASN A 86 -1.84 7.13 7.89
CA ASN A 86 -2.37 8.21 7.06
C ASN A 86 -3.01 7.64 5.79
N PHE A 87 -4.33 7.49 5.79
CA PHE A 87 -5.08 6.97 4.63
C PHE A 87 -4.98 7.87 3.39
N ALA A 88 -4.74 9.16 3.55
CA ALA A 88 -4.59 10.09 2.42
C ALA A 88 -3.25 9.94 1.67
N HIS A 89 -2.32 9.10 2.14
CA HIS A 89 -1.00 8.96 1.50
C HIS A 89 -1.09 8.43 0.06
N SER A 90 -1.93 7.42 -0.17
CA SER A 90 -2.18 6.86 -1.51
C SER A 90 -2.83 7.87 -2.44
N ASP A 91 -3.68 8.76 -1.92
CA ASP A 91 -4.35 9.77 -2.73
C ASP A 91 -3.37 10.89 -3.12
N VAL A 92 -2.42 11.24 -2.26
CA VAL A 92 -1.31 12.15 -2.62
C VAL A 92 -0.46 11.54 -3.74
N PHE A 93 -0.19 10.23 -3.69
CA PHE A 93 0.51 9.53 -4.78
C PHE A 93 -0.30 9.57 -6.08
N MET A 94 -1.62 9.33 -6.02
CA MET A 94 -2.53 9.45 -7.17
C MET A 94 -2.45 10.86 -7.80
N VAL A 95 -2.51 11.91 -6.98
CA VAL A 95 -2.38 13.31 -7.47
C VAL A 95 -1.02 13.51 -8.13
N GLY A 96 0.06 13.01 -7.55
CA GLY A 96 1.39 13.07 -8.14
C GLY A 96 1.48 12.42 -9.52
N ALA A 97 0.82 11.27 -9.70
CA ALA A 97 0.74 10.58 -10.99
C ALA A 97 0.01 11.44 -12.04
N TYR A 98 -1.12 12.06 -11.67
CA TYR A 98 -1.82 12.98 -12.57
C TYR A 98 -0.98 14.19 -12.95
N VAL A 99 -0.31 14.84 -11.99
CA VAL A 99 0.60 15.97 -12.26
C VAL A 99 1.70 15.53 -13.22
N GLY A 100 2.28 14.34 -13.03
CA GLY A 100 3.27 13.78 -13.93
C GLY A 100 2.76 13.61 -15.37
N ILE A 101 1.52 13.09 -15.52
CA ILE A 101 0.87 12.93 -16.84
C ILE A 101 0.64 14.31 -17.50
N PHE A 102 0.14 15.30 -16.76
CA PHE A 102 -0.09 16.64 -17.30
C PHE A 102 1.21 17.35 -17.65
N ALA A 103 2.26 17.20 -16.83
CA ALA A 103 3.58 17.71 -17.14
C ALA A 103 4.14 17.06 -18.42
N ALA A 104 3.99 15.74 -18.58
CA ALA A 104 4.40 15.04 -19.78
C ALA A 104 3.64 15.54 -21.02
N ALA A 105 2.33 15.73 -20.92
CA ALA A 105 1.51 16.29 -21.99
C ALA A 105 1.92 17.73 -22.34
N PHE A 106 2.25 18.55 -21.34
CA PHE A 106 2.74 19.92 -21.55
C PHE A 106 4.07 19.96 -22.33
N PHE A 107 4.96 19.00 -22.07
CA PHE A 107 6.21 18.85 -22.83
C PHE A 107 6.05 18.11 -24.17
N GLY A 108 4.81 17.82 -24.60
CA GLY A 108 4.53 17.17 -25.87
C GLY A 108 4.83 15.68 -25.89
N VAL A 109 5.05 15.06 -24.74
CA VAL A 109 5.19 13.60 -24.62
C VAL A 109 3.80 12.99 -24.67
N VAL A 110 3.41 12.55 -25.87
CA VAL A 110 2.14 11.83 -26.07
C VAL A 110 2.37 10.34 -25.86
N ALA A 111 1.45 9.68 -25.18
CA ALA A 111 1.51 8.23 -24.89
C ALA A 111 1.67 7.35 -26.16
N THR A 112 1.39 7.90 -27.33
CA THR A 112 1.49 7.23 -28.64
C THR A 112 2.81 7.50 -29.37
N SER A 113 3.70 8.36 -28.85
CA SER A 113 5.00 8.60 -29.48
C SER A 113 5.91 7.39 -29.33
N THR A 114 6.35 6.83 -30.47
CA THR A 114 7.27 5.69 -30.52
C THR A 114 8.69 6.09 -30.05
N GLU A 115 8.98 7.39 -30.05
CA GLU A 115 10.21 7.93 -29.50
C GLU A 115 10.02 8.17 -28.00
N GLY A 116 10.80 7.48 -27.18
CA GLY A 116 10.78 7.64 -25.71
C GLY A 116 11.06 9.08 -25.31
N ALA A 117 10.47 9.53 -24.21
CA ALA A 117 10.75 10.86 -23.67
C ALA A 117 12.25 11.05 -23.41
N SER A 118 12.78 12.21 -23.80
CA SER A 118 14.18 12.53 -23.49
C SER A 118 14.40 12.61 -21.96
N LEU A 119 15.56 12.15 -21.49
CA LEU A 119 15.90 12.13 -20.07
C LEU A 119 15.61 13.46 -19.33
N PRO A 120 15.96 14.66 -19.88
CA PRO A 120 15.66 15.91 -19.21
C PRO A 120 14.15 16.16 -19.04
N VAL A 121 13.32 15.75 -19.99
CA VAL A 121 11.86 15.87 -19.88
C VAL A 121 11.32 14.96 -18.78
N VAL A 122 11.80 13.71 -18.71
CA VAL A 122 11.41 12.79 -17.63
C VAL A 122 11.77 13.36 -16.26
N VAL A 123 12.99 13.89 -16.11
CA VAL A 123 13.45 14.54 -14.87
C VAL A 123 12.59 15.76 -14.53
N ALA A 124 12.24 16.58 -15.51
CA ALA A 124 11.39 17.75 -15.32
C ALA A 124 9.97 17.36 -14.86
N CYS A 125 9.36 16.35 -15.47
CA CYS A 125 8.05 15.81 -15.07
C CYS A 125 8.08 15.26 -13.65
N LEU A 126 9.13 14.51 -13.31
CA LEU A 126 9.32 13.97 -11.96
C LEU A 126 9.49 15.10 -10.93
N ALA A 127 10.33 16.10 -11.24
CA ALA A 127 10.53 17.25 -10.36
C ALA A 127 9.23 18.05 -10.14
N ALA A 128 8.43 18.24 -11.18
CA ALA A 128 7.14 18.92 -11.11
C ALA A 128 6.17 18.13 -10.21
N ALA A 129 6.05 16.80 -10.39
CA ALA A 129 5.21 15.95 -9.57
C ALA A 129 5.67 15.95 -8.09
N MET A 130 6.97 15.85 -7.83
CA MET A 130 7.54 15.91 -6.49
C MET A 130 7.27 17.27 -5.81
N ALA A 131 7.49 18.37 -6.50
CA ALA A 131 7.24 19.72 -5.98
C ALA A 131 5.76 19.93 -5.63
N PHE A 132 4.86 19.49 -6.51
CA PHE A 132 3.42 19.56 -6.26
C PHE A 132 2.98 18.70 -5.09
N CYS A 133 3.44 17.46 -5.01
CA CYS A 133 3.14 16.58 -3.88
C CYS A 133 3.71 17.10 -2.56
N ALA A 134 4.90 17.69 -2.58
CA ALA A 134 5.49 18.32 -1.40
C ALA A 134 4.64 19.52 -0.94
N LEU A 135 4.22 20.39 -1.85
CA LEU A 135 3.31 21.50 -1.53
C LEU A 135 1.98 21.01 -0.98
N LEU A 136 1.37 20.02 -1.63
CA LEU A 136 0.13 19.41 -1.18
C LEU A 136 0.29 18.81 0.23
N GLY A 137 1.40 18.10 0.49
CA GLY A 137 1.72 17.56 1.81
C GLY A 137 1.82 18.64 2.89
N VAL A 138 2.47 19.77 2.60
CA VAL A 138 2.55 20.91 3.51
C VAL A 138 1.16 21.52 3.76
N VAL A 139 0.34 21.66 2.74
CA VAL A 139 -1.04 22.16 2.86
C VAL A 139 -1.87 21.23 3.76
N LEU A 140 -1.82 19.93 3.52
CA LEU A 140 -2.55 18.93 4.31
C LEU A 140 -2.07 18.90 5.77
N GLU A 141 -0.75 18.95 6.00
CA GLU A 141 -0.21 19.03 7.37
C GLU A 141 -0.71 20.30 8.09
N ARG A 142 -0.63 21.44 7.44
CA ARG A 142 -0.94 22.71 8.08
C ARG A 142 -2.43 22.89 8.36
N PHE A 143 -3.29 22.47 7.45
CA PHE A 143 -4.74 22.75 7.53
C PHE A 143 -5.55 21.56 8.04
N ALA A 144 -5.17 20.33 7.73
CA ALA A 144 -5.91 19.15 8.13
C ALA A 144 -5.33 18.50 9.41
N TYR A 145 -4.02 18.25 9.46
CA TYR A 145 -3.44 17.45 10.55
C TYR A 145 -2.98 18.27 11.75
N ARG A 146 -2.40 19.44 11.54
CA ARG A 146 -1.88 20.27 12.64
C ARG A 146 -2.95 20.67 13.67
N PRO A 147 -4.19 21.02 13.27
CA PRO A 147 -5.23 21.38 14.25
C PRO A 147 -5.65 20.21 15.14
N VAL A 148 -5.62 18.97 14.62
CA VAL A 148 -6.11 17.77 15.30
C VAL A 148 -4.99 16.96 15.99
N ARG A 149 -3.74 17.36 15.86
CA ARG A 149 -2.57 16.64 16.40
C ARG A 149 -2.62 16.42 17.92
N ARG A 150 -3.28 17.32 18.67
CA ARG A 150 -3.42 17.24 20.14
C ARG A 150 -4.73 16.56 20.58
N ALA A 151 -5.60 16.20 19.65
CA ALA A 151 -6.86 15.53 19.93
C ALA A 151 -6.65 14.02 20.20
N PRO A 152 -7.66 13.32 20.75
CA PRO A 152 -7.62 11.86 20.90
C PRO A 152 -7.27 11.16 19.59
N LYS A 153 -6.59 10.00 19.66
CA LYS A 153 -6.06 9.27 18.50
C LYS A 153 -7.08 8.98 17.39
N LEU A 154 -8.36 8.91 17.70
CA LEU A 154 -9.42 8.70 16.70
C LEU A 154 -9.65 9.93 15.81
N THR A 155 -9.45 11.15 16.32
CA THR A 155 -9.71 12.38 15.56
C THR A 155 -8.79 12.52 14.34
N PRO A 156 -7.46 12.41 14.47
CA PRO A 156 -6.58 12.41 13.28
C PRO A 156 -6.87 11.29 12.28
N LEU A 157 -7.31 10.12 12.76
CA LEU A 157 -7.68 9.00 11.91
C LEU A 157 -8.89 9.35 11.02
N VAL A 158 -9.96 9.87 11.64
CA VAL A 158 -11.16 10.30 10.90
C VAL A 158 -10.84 11.45 9.96
N THR A 159 -9.99 12.40 10.38
CA THR A 159 -9.51 13.48 9.52
C THR A 159 -8.76 12.94 8.29
N ALA A 160 -7.89 11.94 8.47
CA ALA A 160 -7.18 11.33 7.35
C ALA A 160 -8.12 10.66 6.34
N ILE A 161 -9.17 9.99 6.81
CA ILE A 161 -10.21 9.41 5.95
C ILE A 161 -10.98 10.53 5.21
N GLY A 162 -11.35 11.61 5.91
CA GLY A 162 -12.03 12.74 5.28
C GLY A 162 -11.19 13.43 4.20
N VAL A 163 -9.89 13.60 4.45
CA VAL A 163 -8.93 14.13 3.45
C VAL A 163 -8.81 13.20 2.26
N SER A 164 -8.72 11.88 2.49
CA SER A 164 -8.69 10.87 1.44
C SER A 164 -9.92 10.98 0.53
N MET A 165 -11.13 10.99 1.11
CA MET A 165 -12.37 11.17 0.37
C MET A 165 -12.43 12.50 -0.40
N LEU A 166 -11.93 13.58 0.20
CA LEU A 166 -11.85 14.88 -0.47
C LEU A 166 -10.95 14.81 -1.71
N LEU A 167 -9.73 14.28 -1.57
CA LEU A 167 -8.79 14.16 -2.69
C LEU A 167 -9.31 13.28 -3.81
N GLN A 168 -9.96 12.16 -3.49
CA GLN A 168 -10.58 11.28 -4.49
C GLN A 168 -11.69 12.00 -5.26
N ASN A 169 -12.61 12.69 -4.57
CA ASN A 169 -13.70 13.41 -5.22
C ASN A 169 -13.18 14.59 -6.05
N VAL A 170 -12.20 15.35 -5.55
CA VAL A 170 -11.55 16.42 -6.31
C VAL A 170 -10.84 15.83 -7.55
N GLY A 171 -10.16 14.69 -7.40
CA GLY A 171 -9.56 13.95 -8.50
C GLY A 171 -10.57 13.58 -9.59
N ILE A 172 -11.73 13.03 -9.22
CA ILE A 172 -12.81 12.69 -10.17
C ILE A 172 -13.34 13.93 -10.88
N LEU A 173 -13.55 15.01 -10.16
CA LEU A 173 -14.07 16.27 -10.74
C LEU A 173 -13.09 16.94 -11.70
N LEU A 174 -11.81 16.95 -11.37
CA LEU A 174 -10.78 17.62 -12.17
C LEU A 174 -10.31 16.77 -13.36
N PHE A 175 -10.19 15.47 -13.19
CA PHE A 175 -9.57 14.58 -14.18
C PHE A 175 -10.57 13.72 -14.95
N SER A 176 -11.86 13.76 -14.61
CA SER A 176 -12.93 12.94 -15.16
C SER A 176 -12.78 11.42 -14.87
N ALA A 177 -13.84 10.75 -14.56
CA ALA A 177 -13.85 9.30 -14.29
C ALA A 177 -13.80 8.45 -15.60
N THR A 178 -13.79 9.08 -16.78
CA THR A 178 -13.70 8.35 -18.04
C THR A 178 -12.27 7.96 -18.33
N PRO A 179 -11.96 6.68 -18.53
CA PRO A 179 -10.65 6.22 -18.99
C PRO A 179 -10.36 6.84 -20.38
N ARG A 180 -9.20 7.48 -20.51
CA ARG A 180 -8.69 8.04 -21.77
C ARG A 180 -7.60 7.16 -22.33
#